data_a84475aa9dda0d46402681356143d4a0
#
_entry.id   a84475aa9dda0d46402681356143d4a0
#
_cell.length_a   1.000
_cell.length_b   1.000
_cell.length_c   1.000
_cell.angle_alpha   90.00
_cell.angle_beta   90.00
_cell.angle_gamma   90.00
#
_symmetry.space_group_name_H-M   'P 1'
#
loop_
_entity.id
_entity.type
_entity.pdbx_description
1 polymer ?
#
loop_
_entity_poly.entity_id
_entity_poly.type
_entity_poly.pdbx_seq_one_letter_code
_entity_poly.pdbx_strand_id
1 'polypeptide(L)'
;PLPPYLNRETESSDYETYQTVYSEKKGAVAAPTAGLHFTERVLQKLQEAGFKQDFLTLHVGAGTFQPIKVENIVEHRMHNEQIVFSRKNLQTLVQHEGPIIPVGTTSMRALESLYWFGVKLGKGDSEFFIEKLYPYQHTEILPSRQESFAIILKFMESNGIEELTGETEIFIFPGYQFKVCRGIVTN
;
A
#
# COMPACT_ATOMS: atom_id res chain seq x y z
N PRO A 1 -11.63 -1.83 17.75
CA PRO A 1 -11.95 -0.49 18.27
C PRO A 1 -12.16 0.48 17.11
N LEU A 2 -13.08 1.40 17.28
CA LEU A 2 -13.31 2.49 16.31
C LEU A 2 -12.17 3.51 16.39
N PRO A 3 -11.89 4.23 15.28
CA PRO A 3 -10.94 5.33 15.28
C PRO A 3 -11.37 6.45 16.24
N PRO A 4 -10.41 7.13 16.90
CA PRO A 4 -10.72 8.17 17.90
C PRO A 4 -11.55 9.35 17.36
N TYR A 5 -11.49 9.63 16.06
CA TYR A 5 -12.23 10.74 15.44
C TYR A 5 -13.75 10.51 15.37
N LEU A 6 -14.23 9.27 15.55
CA LEU A 6 -15.67 8.98 15.58
C LEU A 6 -16.35 9.38 16.89
N ASN A 7 -15.58 9.68 17.93
CA ASN A 7 -16.04 10.23 19.23
C ASN A 7 -17.27 9.51 19.82
N ARG A 8 -17.37 8.18 19.66
CA ARG A 8 -18.40 7.34 20.27
C ARG A 8 -17.84 5.99 20.68
N GLU A 9 -18.51 5.32 21.57
CA GLU A 9 -18.17 3.95 21.96
C GLU A 9 -18.45 2.95 20.82
N THR A 10 -17.74 1.83 20.85
CA THR A 10 -17.91 0.75 19.86
C THR A 10 -19.19 -0.03 20.18
N GLU A 11 -20.06 -0.18 19.19
CA GLU A 11 -21.25 -1.01 19.24
C GLU A 11 -21.00 -2.37 18.59
N SER A 12 -21.85 -3.38 18.87
CA SER A 12 -21.73 -4.71 18.27
C SER A 12 -21.88 -4.68 16.75
N SER A 13 -22.70 -3.79 16.21
CA SER A 13 -22.89 -3.57 14.77
C SER A 13 -21.64 -3.06 14.05
N ASP A 14 -20.72 -2.40 14.77
CA ASP A 14 -19.47 -1.89 14.16
C ASP A 14 -18.54 -3.02 13.71
N TYR A 15 -18.63 -4.20 14.31
CA TYR A 15 -17.85 -5.36 13.89
C TYR A 15 -18.23 -5.85 12.48
N GLU A 16 -19.45 -5.59 12.04
CA GLU A 16 -19.94 -5.92 10.71
C GLU A 16 -19.86 -4.73 9.76
N THR A 17 -20.27 -3.54 10.21
CA THR A 17 -20.39 -2.35 9.35
C THR A 17 -19.07 -1.61 9.14
N TYR A 18 -18.12 -1.73 10.09
CA TYR A 18 -16.78 -1.12 9.98
C TYR A 18 -15.75 -2.14 9.51
N GLN A 19 -16.13 -2.99 8.55
CA GLN A 19 -15.27 -3.98 7.90
C GLN A 19 -15.51 -3.94 6.39
N THR A 20 -14.47 -4.23 5.62
CA THR A 20 -14.63 -4.39 4.18
C THR A 20 -15.15 -5.79 3.85
N VAL A 21 -15.93 -5.92 2.76
CA VAL A 21 -16.46 -7.22 2.29
C VAL A 21 -15.38 -8.23 1.90
N TYR A 22 -14.13 -7.78 1.74
CA TYR A 22 -12.98 -8.62 1.39
C TYR A 22 -11.97 -8.80 2.54
N SER A 23 -12.34 -8.47 3.77
CA SER A 23 -11.46 -8.63 4.94
C SER A 23 -11.34 -10.10 5.33
N GLU A 24 -10.17 -10.71 5.14
CA GLU A 24 -9.92 -12.12 5.49
C GLU A 24 -9.10 -12.29 6.77
N LYS A 25 -8.10 -11.43 6.98
CA LYS A 25 -7.16 -11.56 8.12
C LYS A 25 -7.54 -10.61 9.25
N LYS A 26 -7.74 -11.18 10.46
CA LYS A 26 -7.95 -10.39 11.69
C LYS A 26 -6.61 -9.84 12.18
N GLY A 27 -6.58 -8.59 12.67
CA GLY A 27 -5.39 -8.01 13.30
C GLY A 27 -5.12 -6.53 13.02
N ALA A 28 -5.83 -5.90 12.08
CA ALA A 28 -5.73 -4.46 11.87
C ALA A 28 -6.49 -3.69 12.95
N VAL A 29 -5.90 -2.60 13.46
CA VAL A 29 -6.52 -1.70 14.43
C VAL A 29 -7.52 -0.76 13.74
N ALA A 30 -7.38 -0.54 12.43
CA ALA A 30 -8.22 0.36 11.66
C ALA A 30 -8.68 -0.29 10.35
N ALA A 31 -9.97 -0.10 10.01
CA ALA A 31 -10.49 -0.52 8.71
C ALA A 31 -10.00 0.41 7.59
N PRO A 32 -9.73 -0.11 6.39
CA PRO A 32 -9.42 0.72 5.22
C PRO A 32 -10.71 1.41 4.74
N THR A 33 -10.99 2.61 5.25
CA THR A 33 -12.28 3.31 5.06
C THR A 33 -12.67 3.51 3.59
N ALA A 34 -11.71 3.71 2.68
CA ALA A 34 -11.96 3.74 1.24
C ALA A 34 -12.53 2.42 0.71
N GLY A 35 -12.22 1.29 1.35
CA GLY A 35 -12.75 -0.02 1.00
C GLY A 35 -14.22 -0.21 1.37
N LEU A 36 -14.76 0.58 2.29
CA LEU A 36 -16.17 0.52 2.70
C LEU A 36 -17.13 0.96 1.56
N HIS A 37 -16.64 1.66 0.55
CA HIS A 37 -17.42 1.98 -0.66
C HIS A 37 -17.68 0.77 -1.56
N PHE A 38 -16.95 -0.34 -1.36
CA PHE A 38 -17.08 -1.54 -2.19
C PHE A 38 -18.05 -2.52 -1.55
N THR A 39 -19.06 -2.89 -2.31
CA THR A 39 -19.97 -3.98 -2.02
C THR A 39 -19.67 -5.16 -2.96
N GLU A 40 -20.14 -6.36 -2.64
CA GLU A 40 -20.01 -7.52 -3.53
C GLU A 40 -20.53 -7.21 -4.95
N ARG A 41 -21.66 -6.49 -5.02
CA ARG A 41 -22.24 -6.05 -6.31
C ARG A 41 -21.29 -5.14 -7.09
N VAL A 42 -20.56 -4.24 -6.43
CA VAL A 42 -19.57 -3.35 -7.09
C VAL A 42 -18.39 -4.18 -7.59
N LEU A 43 -17.88 -5.09 -6.75
CA LEU A 43 -16.75 -5.96 -7.13
C LEU A 43 -17.13 -6.85 -8.32
N GLN A 44 -18.33 -7.43 -8.33
CA GLN A 44 -18.83 -8.22 -9.45
C GLN A 44 -18.92 -7.39 -10.74
N LYS A 45 -19.47 -6.18 -10.68
CA LYS A 45 -19.55 -5.29 -11.86
C LYS A 45 -18.17 -4.90 -12.40
N LEU A 46 -17.19 -4.69 -11.54
CA LEU A 46 -15.82 -4.43 -11.96
C LEU A 46 -15.24 -5.66 -12.69
N GLN A 47 -15.47 -6.85 -12.18
CA GLN A 47 -15.04 -8.08 -12.82
C GLN A 47 -15.72 -8.28 -14.19
N GLU A 48 -17.03 -8.07 -14.29
CA GLU A 48 -17.80 -8.13 -15.54
C GLU A 48 -17.31 -7.10 -16.58
N ALA A 49 -16.85 -5.94 -16.10
CA ALA A 49 -16.23 -4.90 -16.93
C ALA A 49 -14.76 -5.17 -17.29
N GLY A 50 -14.20 -6.32 -16.89
CA GLY A 50 -12.84 -6.76 -17.23
C GLY A 50 -11.75 -6.19 -16.33
N PHE A 51 -12.09 -5.54 -15.22
CA PHE A 51 -11.09 -5.11 -14.23
C PHE A 51 -10.53 -6.31 -13.47
N LYS A 52 -9.21 -6.40 -13.39
CA LYS A 52 -8.53 -7.36 -12.53
C LYS A 52 -8.47 -6.81 -11.10
N GLN A 53 -8.73 -7.68 -10.14
CA GLN A 53 -8.70 -7.35 -8.71
C GLN A 53 -7.57 -8.12 -8.05
N ASP A 54 -6.84 -7.46 -7.15
CA ASP A 54 -5.81 -8.07 -6.32
C ASP A 54 -5.85 -7.47 -4.92
N PHE A 55 -5.36 -8.19 -3.91
CA PHE A 55 -5.50 -7.84 -2.51
C PHE A 55 -4.12 -7.85 -1.85
N LEU A 56 -3.87 -6.83 -1.02
CA LEU A 56 -2.66 -6.68 -0.22
C LEU A 56 -2.98 -6.89 1.27
N THR A 57 -2.05 -7.46 2.00
CA THR A 57 -2.13 -7.52 3.46
C THR A 57 -1.37 -6.33 4.04
N LEU A 58 -2.08 -5.50 4.80
CA LEU A 58 -1.56 -4.29 5.43
C LEU A 58 -1.79 -4.37 6.93
N HIS A 59 -0.73 -4.17 7.72
CA HIS A 59 -0.83 -4.05 9.17
C HIS A 59 -0.79 -2.57 9.56
N VAL A 60 -1.96 -1.95 9.55
CA VAL A 60 -2.13 -0.52 9.81
C VAL A 60 -2.11 -0.27 11.32
N GLY A 61 -1.13 0.48 11.81
CA GLY A 61 -1.03 0.90 13.19
C GLY A 61 -2.03 2.01 13.56
N ALA A 62 -2.31 2.17 14.85
CA ALA A 62 -3.22 3.21 15.34
C ALA A 62 -2.80 4.65 15.02
N GLY A 63 -1.54 4.85 14.65
CA GLY A 63 -0.97 6.16 14.33
C GLY A 63 -1.35 6.73 12.95
N THR A 64 -1.84 5.90 12.03
CA THR A 64 -2.14 6.30 10.63
C THR A 64 -3.18 7.42 10.53
N PHE A 65 -4.00 7.61 11.56
CA PHE A 65 -5.07 8.62 11.60
C PHE A 65 -4.72 9.86 12.43
N GLN A 66 -3.46 10.07 12.79
CA GLN A 66 -3.09 11.28 13.53
C GLN A 66 -3.00 12.48 12.56
N PRO A 67 -3.67 13.59 12.87
CA PRO A 67 -3.59 14.79 12.05
C PRO A 67 -2.17 15.36 12.07
N ILE A 68 -1.77 15.95 10.95
CA ILE A 68 -0.50 16.71 10.85
C ILE A 68 -0.60 17.93 11.76
N LYS A 69 0.27 18.00 12.78
CA LYS A 69 0.29 19.07 13.79
C LYS A 69 1.52 19.97 13.70
N VAL A 70 2.33 19.83 12.65
CA VAL A 70 3.57 20.57 12.45
C VAL A 70 3.43 21.53 11.27
N GLU A 71 4.04 22.70 11.38
CA GLU A 71 4.06 23.70 10.29
C GLU A 71 4.93 23.25 9.13
N ASN A 72 6.02 22.53 9.43
CA ASN A 72 6.91 21.98 8.42
C ASN A 72 6.58 20.50 8.18
N ILE A 73 6.08 20.19 7.01
CA ILE A 73 5.72 18.85 6.55
C ILE A 73 6.89 17.85 6.70
N VAL A 74 8.14 18.31 6.53
CA VAL A 74 9.34 17.46 6.66
C VAL A 74 9.54 16.99 8.10
N GLU A 75 9.10 17.74 9.09
CA GLU A 75 9.21 17.41 10.51
C GLU A 75 8.12 16.46 11.01
N HIS A 76 7.04 16.30 10.23
CA HIS A 76 5.97 15.36 10.61
C HIS A 76 6.53 13.93 10.71
N ARG A 77 6.37 13.30 11.88
CA ARG A 77 6.74 11.89 12.06
C ARG A 77 5.71 11.02 11.35
N MET A 78 6.13 10.37 10.26
CA MET A 78 5.32 9.32 9.64
C MET A 78 5.37 8.08 10.53
N HIS A 79 4.21 7.43 10.65
CA HIS A 79 4.16 6.13 11.30
C HIS A 79 4.63 5.06 10.32
N ASN A 80 5.41 4.15 10.86
CA ASN A 80 5.87 2.97 10.16
C ASN A 80 4.67 2.04 9.91
N GLU A 81 4.46 1.66 8.67
CA GLU A 81 3.42 0.70 8.27
C GLU A 81 4.10 -0.56 7.74
N GLN A 82 3.69 -1.70 8.31
CA GLN A 82 4.13 -2.99 7.80
C GLN A 82 3.27 -3.40 6.61
N ILE A 83 3.93 -3.80 5.54
CA ILE A 83 3.32 -4.20 4.27
C ILE A 83 3.78 -5.60 3.90
N VAL A 84 2.86 -6.42 3.40
CA VAL A 84 3.16 -7.80 2.98
C VAL A 84 2.67 -8.02 1.56
N PHE A 85 3.58 -8.49 0.71
CA PHE A 85 3.29 -8.90 -0.66
C PHE A 85 3.58 -10.38 -0.85
N SER A 86 2.61 -11.14 -1.33
CA SER A 86 2.84 -12.51 -1.75
C SER A 86 3.62 -12.56 -3.07
N ARG A 87 4.31 -13.66 -3.33
CA ARG A 87 4.94 -13.90 -4.64
C ARG A 87 3.93 -13.81 -5.78
N LYS A 88 2.69 -14.27 -5.56
CA LYS A 88 1.60 -14.16 -6.52
C LYS A 88 1.26 -12.70 -6.85
N ASN A 89 1.21 -11.81 -5.85
CA ASN A 89 1.02 -10.38 -6.11
C ASN A 89 2.12 -9.84 -7.04
N LEU A 90 3.40 -10.17 -6.77
CA LEU A 90 4.52 -9.73 -7.61
C LEU A 90 4.40 -10.28 -9.04
N GLN A 91 4.05 -11.55 -9.22
CA GLN A 91 3.83 -12.14 -10.54
C GLN A 91 2.74 -11.41 -11.31
N THR A 92 1.62 -11.10 -10.64
CA THR A 92 0.52 -10.33 -11.24
C THR A 92 0.99 -8.93 -11.64
N LEU A 93 1.69 -8.23 -10.75
CA LEU A 93 2.17 -6.86 -10.97
C LEU A 93 3.21 -6.77 -12.10
N VAL A 94 4.12 -7.74 -12.21
CA VAL A 94 5.11 -7.81 -13.32
C VAL A 94 4.41 -7.97 -14.66
N GLN A 95 3.37 -8.80 -14.74
CA GLN A 95 2.65 -9.10 -15.98
C GLN A 95 1.63 -8.01 -16.36
N HIS A 96 1.27 -7.13 -15.41
CA HIS A 96 0.21 -6.15 -15.64
C HIS A 96 0.77 -4.86 -16.24
N GLU A 97 0.43 -4.56 -17.48
CA GLU A 97 0.86 -3.35 -18.20
C GLU A 97 -0.09 -2.16 -18.00
N GLY A 98 -1.35 -2.44 -17.66
CA GLY A 98 -2.40 -1.44 -17.51
C GLY A 98 -2.22 -0.50 -16.31
N PRO A 99 -3.15 0.43 -16.11
CA PRO A 99 -3.17 1.30 -14.95
C PRO A 99 -3.46 0.51 -13.66
N ILE A 100 -2.81 0.91 -12.57
CA ILE A 100 -3.04 0.37 -11.23
C ILE A 100 -3.73 1.45 -10.41
N ILE A 101 -4.90 1.11 -9.85
CA ILE A 101 -5.74 2.00 -9.07
C ILE A 101 -5.88 1.41 -7.66
N PRO A 102 -5.11 1.86 -6.68
CA PRO A 102 -5.26 1.41 -5.30
C PRO A 102 -6.56 1.92 -4.66
N VAL A 103 -7.08 1.13 -3.74
CA VAL A 103 -8.17 1.52 -2.85
C VAL A 103 -7.58 1.86 -1.49
N GLY A 104 -7.60 3.14 -1.15
CA GLY A 104 -7.01 3.71 0.07
C GLY A 104 -5.57 4.20 -0.09
N THR A 105 -5.25 5.22 0.70
CA THR A 105 -3.90 5.84 0.72
C THR A 105 -2.83 4.89 1.23
N THR A 106 -3.15 3.98 2.13
CA THR A 106 -2.21 2.97 2.64
C THR A 106 -1.83 1.98 1.55
N SER A 107 -2.79 1.51 0.73
CA SER A 107 -2.50 0.66 -0.43
C SER A 107 -1.66 1.39 -1.48
N MET A 108 -1.92 2.67 -1.71
CA MET A 108 -1.12 3.50 -2.60
C MET A 108 0.33 3.61 -2.09
N ARG A 109 0.52 3.91 -0.80
CA ARG A 109 1.85 3.98 -0.18
C ARG A 109 2.58 2.65 -0.27
N ALA A 110 1.90 1.54 -0.04
CA ALA A 110 2.48 0.19 -0.14
C ALA A 110 2.99 -0.10 -1.56
N LEU A 111 2.19 0.18 -2.59
CA LEU A 111 2.57 -0.05 -3.99
C LEU A 111 3.74 0.84 -4.44
N GLU A 112 3.73 2.12 -4.06
CA GLU A 112 4.85 3.02 -4.36
C GLU A 112 6.12 2.58 -3.61
N SER A 113 5.98 2.14 -2.34
CA SER A 113 7.12 1.60 -1.56
C SER A 113 7.69 0.33 -2.17
N LEU A 114 6.86 -0.54 -2.72
CA LEU A 114 7.30 -1.73 -3.43
C LEU A 114 8.21 -1.37 -4.62
N TYR A 115 7.83 -0.36 -5.41
CA TYR A 115 8.67 0.13 -6.50
C TYR A 115 10.04 0.59 -5.99
N TRP A 116 10.06 1.39 -4.92
CA TRP A 116 11.29 1.92 -4.35
C TRP A 116 12.17 0.83 -3.74
N PHE A 117 11.56 -0.24 -3.21
CA PHE A 117 12.32 -1.41 -2.79
C PHE A 117 13.04 -2.09 -3.97
N GLY A 118 12.40 -2.22 -5.13
CA GLY A 118 13.06 -2.74 -6.32
C GLY A 118 14.24 -1.86 -6.78
N VAL A 119 14.14 -0.53 -6.61
CA VAL A 119 15.27 0.38 -6.84
C VAL A 119 16.41 0.12 -5.84
N LYS A 120 16.11 -0.06 -4.55
CA LYS A 120 17.09 -0.43 -3.51
C LYS A 120 17.79 -1.75 -3.85
N LEU A 121 17.02 -2.79 -4.16
CA LEU A 121 17.55 -4.10 -4.57
C LEU A 121 18.48 -4.00 -5.78
N GLY A 122 18.13 -3.20 -6.78
CA GLY A 122 18.98 -2.95 -7.93
C GLY A 122 20.32 -2.29 -7.59
N LYS A 123 20.41 -1.63 -6.43
CA LYS A 123 21.63 -1.03 -5.87
C LYS A 123 22.35 -1.92 -4.86
N GLY A 124 21.85 -3.15 -4.63
CA GLY A 124 22.44 -4.11 -3.70
C GLY A 124 21.95 -3.99 -2.25
N ASP A 125 20.95 -3.17 -1.97
CA ASP A 125 20.33 -3.04 -0.66
C ASP A 125 19.07 -3.91 -0.60
N SER A 126 19.10 -4.95 0.22
CA SER A 126 18.01 -5.94 0.37
C SER A 126 17.10 -5.68 1.58
N GLU A 127 17.31 -4.58 2.31
CA GLU A 127 16.43 -4.18 3.40
C GLU A 127 15.17 -3.52 2.84
N PHE A 128 14.01 -4.15 3.05
CA PHE A 128 12.73 -3.56 2.65
C PHE A 128 12.23 -2.60 3.72
N PHE A 129 12.93 -1.51 3.85
CA PHE A 129 12.52 -0.32 4.60
C PHE A 129 12.63 0.90 3.69
N ILE A 130 11.53 1.63 3.52
CA ILE A 130 11.50 2.85 2.71
C ILE A 130 11.37 4.06 3.62
N GLU A 131 12.46 4.79 3.73
CA GLU A 131 12.52 6.00 4.53
C GLU A 131 11.62 7.09 3.93
N LYS A 132 11.17 7.98 4.79
CA LYS A 132 10.23 9.06 4.52
C LYS A 132 10.50 9.85 3.24
N LEU A 133 11.74 10.25 3.02
CA LEU A 133 12.14 11.10 1.89
C LEU A 133 12.98 10.36 0.85
N TYR A 134 13.12 9.04 0.95
CA TYR A 134 13.89 8.24 0.00
C TYR A 134 13.56 8.55 -1.47
N PRO A 135 12.27 8.66 -1.88
CA PRO A 135 11.91 8.94 -3.27
C PRO A 135 12.45 10.26 -3.84
N TYR A 136 12.78 11.20 -2.99
CA TYR A 136 13.19 12.56 -3.40
C TYR A 136 14.71 12.74 -3.49
N GLN A 137 15.49 11.69 -3.22
CA GLN A 137 16.96 11.72 -3.20
C GLN A 137 17.58 11.25 -4.51
N HIS A 138 16.78 10.98 -5.54
CA HIS A 138 17.21 10.33 -6.78
C HIS A 138 17.25 11.32 -7.94
N THR A 139 18.43 11.45 -8.56
CA THR A 139 18.68 12.26 -9.76
C THR A 139 19.05 11.40 -10.98
N GLU A 140 19.30 10.11 -10.77
CA GLU A 140 19.64 9.14 -11.80
C GLU A 140 18.42 8.66 -12.59
N ILE A 141 18.68 7.98 -13.70
CA ILE A 141 17.64 7.29 -14.46
C ILE A 141 17.15 6.10 -13.62
N LEU A 142 15.87 6.12 -13.31
CA LEU A 142 15.22 5.08 -12.53
C LEU A 142 14.65 3.98 -13.46
N PRO A 143 14.58 2.72 -12.99
CA PRO A 143 13.96 1.64 -13.74
C PRO A 143 12.47 1.91 -13.98
N SER A 144 11.92 1.29 -15.03
CA SER A 144 10.47 1.23 -15.20
C SER A 144 9.81 0.46 -14.05
N ARG A 145 8.50 0.58 -13.92
CA ARG A 145 7.70 -0.18 -12.95
C ARG A 145 7.92 -1.69 -13.10
N GLN A 146 7.89 -2.18 -14.33
CA GLN A 146 8.05 -3.60 -14.63
C GLN A 146 9.46 -4.10 -14.29
N GLU A 147 10.50 -3.34 -14.63
CA GLU A 147 11.88 -3.68 -14.27
C GLU A 147 12.07 -3.75 -12.76
N SER A 148 11.57 -2.75 -12.02
CA SER A 148 11.64 -2.74 -10.57
C SER A 148 10.94 -3.97 -9.96
N PHE A 149 9.73 -4.29 -10.40
CA PHE A 149 8.99 -5.45 -9.89
C PHE A 149 9.64 -6.78 -10.30
N ALA A 150 10.21 -6.87 -11.49
CA ALA A 150 10.94 -8.07 -11.93
C ALA A 150 12.19 -8.32 -11.08
N ILE A 151 12.91 -7.28 -10.66
CA ILE A 151 14.04 -7.39 -9.72
C ILE A 151 13.58 -8.01 -8.40
N ILE A 152 12.44 -7.53 -7.86
CA ILE A 152 11.90 -8.05 -6.60
C ILE A 152 11.45 -9.50 -6.76
N LEU A 153 10.73 -9.84 -7.83
CA LEU A 153 10.28 -11.20 -8.08
C LEU A 153 11.46 -12.18 -8.17
N LYS A 154 12.50 -11.80 -8.91
CA LYS A 154 13.73 -12.58 -9.00
C LYS A 154 14.41 -12.75 -7.64
N PHE A 155 14.45 -11.71 -6.82
CA PHE A 155 14.98 -11.77 -5.46
C PHE A 155 14.19 -12.77 -4.60
N MET A 156 12.85 -12.71 -4.63
CA MET A 156 11.99 -13.64 -3.91
C MET A 156 12.20 -15.09 -4.36
N GLU A 157 12.27 -15.33 -5.67
CA GLU A 157 12.48 -16.67 -6.24
C GLU A 157 13.85 -17.24 -5.85
N SER A 158 14.90 -16.43 -5.96
CA SER A 158 16.27 -16.87 -5.65
C SER A 158 16.49 -17.18 -4.17
N ASN A 159 15.68 -16.60 -3.28
CA ASN A 159 15.78 -16.79 -1.83
C ASN A 159 14.65 -17.65 -1.25
N GLY A 160 13.77 -18.21 -2.08
CA GLY A 160 12.66 -19.04 -1.63
C GLY A 160 11.61 -18.30 -0.80
N ILE A 161 11.45 -16.98 -1.03
CA ILE A 161 10.52 -16.12 -0.29
C ILE A 161 9.13 -16.21 -0.91
N GLU A 162 8.14 -16.65 -0.14
CA GLU A 162 6.74 -16.68 -0.58
C GLU A 162 5.98 -15.40 -0.19
N GLU A 163 6.30 -14.82 0.96
CA GLU A 163 5.74 -13.56 1.43
C GLU A 163 6.88 -12.58 1.73
N LEU A 164 6.90 -11.48 1.00
CA LEU A 164 7.83 -10.37 1.18
C LEU A 164 7.22 -9.40 2.19
N THR A 165 7.86 -9.27 3.33
CA THR A 165 7.47 -8.31 4.36
C THR A 165 8.42 -7.12 4.36
N GLY A 166 7.89 -5.93 4.44
CA GLY A 166 8.65 -4.70 4.52
C GLY A 166 7.95 -3.65 5.36
N GLU A 167 8.63 -2.54 5.54
CA GLU A 167 8.15 -1.40 6.30
C GLU A 167 8.32 -0.12 5.51
N THR A 168 7.41 0.83 5.71
CA THR A 168 7.46 2.10 5.01
C THR A 168 7.07 3.28 5.88
N GLU A 169 7.87 4.32 5.77
CA GLU A 169 7.56 5.67 6.23
C GLU A 169 7.32 6.63 5.06
N ILE A 170 7.25 6.10 3.83
CA ILE A 170 7.14 6.94 2.63
C ILE A 170 6.12 8.07 2.81
N PHE A 171 6.54 9.29 2.52
CA PHE A 171 5.68 10.45 2.59
C PHE A 171 5.45 11.03 1.20
N ILE A 172 4.20 10.94 0.73
CA ILE A 172 3.79 11.40 -0.59
C ILE A 172 3.11 12.76 -0.42
N PHE A 173 3.73 13.80 -0.98
CA PHE A 173 3.25 15.19 -0.94
C PHE A 173 3.30 15.82 -2.34
N PRO A 174 2.71 17.01 -2.54
CA PRO A 174 2.70 17.66 -3.86
C PRO A 174 4.10 17.77 -4.47
N GLY A 175 4.22 17.33 -5.74
CA GLY A 175 5.49 17.19 -6.44
C GLY A 175 6.02 15.77 -6.55
N TYR A 176 5.48 14.80 -5.79
CA TYR A 176 5.80 13.39 -5.96
C TYR A 176 5.35 12.88 -7.33
N GLN A 177 6.24 12.17 -8.00
CA GLN A 177 5.93 11.54 -9.29
C GLN A 177 5.64 10.06 -9.09
N PHE A 178 4.37 9.70 -9.21
CA PHE A 178 3.92 8.32 -9.07
C PHE A 178 4.59 7.39 -10.07
N LYS A 179 5.11 6.28 -9.57
CA LYS A 179 5.80 5.25 -10.35
C LYS A 179 4.89 4.09 -10.71
N VAL A 180 3.93 3.79 -9.85
CA VAL A 180 3.03 2.64 -9.94
C VAL A 180 1.58 3.09 -10.17
N CYS A 181 1.08 3.95 -9.31
CA CYS A 181 -0.33 4.29 -9.25
C CYS A 181 -0.71 5.33 -10.31
N ARG A 182 -1.86 5.12 -10.98
CA ARG A 182 -2.39 6.04 -11.99
C ARG A 182 -3.67 6.76 -11.55
N GLY A 183 -4.18 6.42 -10.40
CA GLY A 183 -5.33 7.00 -9.75
C GLY A 183 -5.47 6.40 -8.37
N ILE A 184 -6.47 6.81 -7.61
CA ILE A 184 -6.76 6.28 -6.28
C ILE A 184 -8.27 6.37 -6.01
N VAL A 185 -8.81 5.35 -5.34
CA VAL A 185 -10.11 5.44 -4.68
C VAL A 185 -9.86 5.81 -3.22
N THR A 186 -10.42 6.89 -2.75
CA THR A 186 -10.25 7.38 -1.39
C THR A 186 -11.54 8.00 -0.86
N ASN A 187 -11.57 8.28 0.44
CA ASN A 187 -12.61 9.10 1.06
C ASN A 187 -12.35 10.57 0.84
#